data_cc7edfa17838ce17c468f7131a57a8d7
#
_entry.id   cc7edfa17838ce17c468f7131a57a8d7
#
_cell.length_a   1.000
_cell.length_b   1.000
_cell.length_c   1.000
_cell.angle_alpha   90.00
_cell.angle_beta   90.00
_cell.angle_gamma   90.00
#
_symmetry.space_group_name_H-M   'P 1'
#
loop_
_entity.id
_entity.type
_entity.pdbx_description
1 polymer ?
#
loop_
_entity_poly.entity_id
_entity_poly.type
_entity_poly.pdbx_seq_one_letter_code
_entity_poly.pdbx_strand_id
1 'polypeptide(L)'
;EPINLIGLISSKKGTIRANHYHPQQEQKCLFTKGQIIEIFQDILNPNSPKITQVVNEGQMSIIKPNVAHTMVFTKDTTFLNLVRGERDHDNYGISHTIRHWFVDEKERDMLMKFYKFDCRSCGSKDLKRVVSLGYQPLANNLLSKKNEKTELYPLELNYCPACHNCQLSVAVDPKKMFSNYLYTSSTSKSFRDHFVSASKKYVKEFKLSQKKSYIIDIGS
;
A
#
# COMPACT_ATOMS: atom_id res chain seq x y z
N GLU A 1 -30.01 -11.74 1.43
CA GLU A 1 -30.77 -10.72 0.67
C GLU A 1 -30.43 -10.84 -0.82
N PRO A 2 -31.38 -10.55 -1.71
CA PRO A 2 -31.16 -10.63 -3.14
C PRO A 2 -30.23 -9.54 -3.64
N ILE A 3 -29.62 -9.77 -4.82
CA ILE A 3 -28.90 -8.72 -5.56
C ILE A 3 -29.97 -7.85 -6.22
N ASN A 4 -29.92 -6.54 -5.97
CA ASN A 4 -30.90 -5.59 -6.45
C ASN A 4 -30.48 -4.91 -7.75
N LEU A 5 -29.15 -4.88 -8.03
CA LEU A 5 -28.61 -4.28 -9.24
C LEU A 5 -27.37 -5.02 -9.71
N ILE A 6 -27.28 -5.19 -11.03
CA ILE A 6 -26.08 -5.70 -11.69
C ILE A 6 -25.63 -4.65 -12.71
N GLY A 7 -24.39 -4.19 -12.60
CA GLY A 7 -23.78 -3.26 -13.54
C GLY A 7 -22.50 -3.83 -14.16
N LEU A 8 -22.37 -3.73 -15.49
CA LEU A 8 -21.10 -3.98 -16.17
C LEU A 8 -20.38 -2.65 -16.35
N ILE A 9 -19.19 -2.54 -15.78
CA ILE A 9 -18.43 -1.29 -15.74
C ILE A 9 -17.07 -1.50 -16.35
N SER A 10 -16.69 -0.59 -17.26
CA SER A 10 -15.35 -0.53 -17.83
C SER A 10 -14.67 0.79 -17.48
N SER A 11 -13.37 0.75 -17.25
CA SER A 11 -12.56 1.92 -16.92
C SER A 11 -11.16 1.81 -17.51
N LYS A 12 -10.62 2.94 -17.95
CA LYS A 12 -9.27 3.03 -18.52
C LYS A 12 -8.21 3.09 -17.43
N LYS A 13 -7.01 2.60 -17.76
CA LYS A 13 -5.82 2.77 -16.93
C LYS A 13 -5.65 4.24 -16.51
N GLY A 14 -5.28 4.47 -15.25
CA GLY A 14 -5.08 5.79 -14.67
C GLY A 14 -6.35 6.49 -14.17
N THR A 15 -7.54 5.93 -14.41
CA THR A 15 -8.77 6.46 -13.86
C THR A 15 -8.84 6.27 -12.34
N ILE A 16 -9.45 7.23 -11.64
CA ILE A 16 -9.89 7.10 -10.25
C ILE A 16 -11.41 7.02 -10.27
N ARG A 17 -11.98 6.04 -9.58
CA ARG A 17 -13.43 5.94 -9.37
C ARG A 17 -13.76 5.78 -7.91
N ALA A 18 -15.04 5.97 -7.57
CA ALA A 18 -15.59 5.97 -6.24
C ALA A 18 -15.23 7.24 -5.44
N ASN A 19 -14.31 7.23 -4.49
CA ASN A 19 -14.13 8.31 -3.50
C ASN A 19 -15.44 8.59 -2.74
N HIS A 20 -16.08 7.52 -2.28
CA HIS A 20 -17.35 7.58 -1.57
C HIS A 20 -17.54 6.34 -0.66
N TYR A 21 -18.64 6.36 0.08
CA TYR A 21 -19.15 5.18 0.79
C TYR A 21 -20.65 5.04 0.61
N HIS A 22 -21.16 3.87 0.96
CA HIS A 22 -22.59 3.55 0.92
C HIS A 22 -23.06 3.21 2.33
N PRO A 23 -24.02 3.96 2.90
CA PRO A 23 -24.49 3.69 4.26
C PRO A 23 -25.21 2.34 4.43
N GLN A 24 -25.92 1.90 3.38
CA GLN A 24 -26.84 0.75 3.45
C GLN A 24 -26.53 -0.36 2.45
N GLN A 25 -25.62 -0.12 1.49
CA GLN A 25 -25.36 -1.07 0.42
C GLN A 25 -24.08 -1.85 0.62
N GLU A 26 -24.12 -3.15 0.34
CA GLU A 26 -22.95 -3.97 0.07
C GLU A 26 -22.76 -4.07 -1.45
N GLN A 27 -21.53 -3.90 -1.91
CA GLN A 27 -21.15 -4.09 -3.30
C GLN A 27 -20.15 -5.24 -3.42
N LYS A 28 -20.36 -6.12 -4.40
CA LYS A 28 -19.43 -7.17 -4.78
C LYS A 28 -18.98 -6.91 -6.22
N CYS A 29 -17.71 -6.60 -6.38
CA CYS A 29 -17.11 -6.29 -7.68
C CYS A 29 -16.28 -7.48 -8.17
N LEU A 30 -16.81 -8.23 -9.14
CA LEU A 30 -16.09 -9.33 -9.81
C LEU A 30 -15.32 -8.78 -11.00
N PHE A 31 -14.00 -8.81 -10.93
CA PHE A 31 -13.12 -8.30 -11.98
C PHE A 31 -12.94 -9.35 -13.08
N THR A 32 -13.56 -9.10 -14.23
CA THR A 32 -13.51 -10.02 -15.40
C THR A 32 -12.31 -9.76 -16.28
N LYS A 33 -11.68 -8.57 -16.16
CA LYS A 33 -10.48 -8.20 -16.90
C LYS A 33 -9.74 -7.09 -16.15
N GLY A 34 -8.41 -7.11 -16.17
CA GLY A 34 -7.57 -6.01 -15.75
C GLY A 34 -7.08 -6.12 -14.30
N GLN A 35 -6.80 -4.96 -13.68
CA GLN A 35 -6.25 -4.87 -12.34
C GLN A 35 -6.49 -3.47 -11.76
N ILE A 36 -6.77 -3.42 -10.47
CA ILE A 36 -6.88 -2.16 -9.71
C ILE A 36 -6.03 -2.21 -8.43
N ILE A 37 -5.71 -1.02 -7.90
CA ILE A 37 -5.46 -0.82 -6.48
C ILE A 37 -6.74 -0.28 -5.88
N GLU A 38 -7.32 -1.00 -4.94
CA GLU A 38 -8.45 -0.54 -4.15
C GLU A 38 -7.93 0.02 -2.83
N ILE A 39 -8.42 1.20 -2.47
CA ILE A 39 -8.09 1.87 -1.22
C ILE A 39 -9.39 2.00 -0.43
N PHE A 40 -9.38 1.64 0.85
CA PHE A 40 -10.57 1.67 1.69
C PHE A 40 -10.26 2.06 3.13
N GLN A 41 -11.28 2.58 3.81
CA GLN A 41 -11.25 2.99 5.21
C GLN A 41 -12.62 2.80 5.84
N ASP A 42 -12.67 2.22 7.03
CA ASP A 42 -13.88 2.16 7.84
C ASP A 42 -14.17 3.55 8.42
N ILE A 43 -15.25 4.18 7.98
CA ILE A 43 -15.61 5.55 8.43
C ILE A 43 -16.30 5.56 9.79
N LEU A 44 -16.79 4.43 10.29
CA LEU A 44 -17.37 4.33 11.63
C LEU A 44 -16.30 4.35 12.72
N ASN A 45 -15.05 4.03 12.38
CA ASN A 45 -13.92 4.12 13.28
C ASN A 45 -13.00 5.26 12.85
N PRO A 46 -13.01 6.42 13.54
CA PRO A 46 -12.17 7.57 13.17
C PRO A 46 -10.66 7.27 13.15
N ASN A 47 -10.23 6.23 13.88
CA ASN A 47 -8.84 5.79 13.94
C ASN A 47 -8.52 4.67 12.94
N SER A 48 -9.48 4.28 12.10
CA SER A 48 -9.28 3.24 11.09
C SER A 48 -8.19 3.69 10.10
N PRO A 49 -7.15 2.86 9.88
CA PRO A 49 -6.14 3.18 8.90
C PRO A 49 -6.72 3.08 7.49
N LYS A 50 -6.21 3.92 6.61
CA LYS A 50 -6.38 3.78 5.17
C LYS A 50 -5.57 2.58 4.70
N ILE A 51 -6.21 1.63 4.03
CA ILE A 51 -5.62 0.35 3.62
C ILE A 51 -5.71 0.21 2.11
N THR A 52 -4.68 -0.35 1.49
CA THR A 52 -4.67 -0.69 0.07
C THR A 52 -4.81 -2.19 -0.14
N GLN A 53 -5.39 -2.59 -1.26
CA GLN A 53 -5.30 -3.97 -1.77
C GLN A 53 -5.24 -3.97 -3.29
N VAL A 54 -4.54 -4.95 -3.86
CA VAL A 54 -4.57 -5.21 -5.30
C VAL A 54 -5.67 -6.20 -5.59
N VAL A 55 -6.50 -5.87 -6.57
CA VAL A 55 -7.53 -6.79 -7.08
C VAL A 55 -7.23 -7.08 -8.55
N ASN A 56 -7.05 -8.35 -8.87
CA ASN A 56 -6.71 -8.85 -10.18
C ASN A 56 -7.92 -9.44 -10.89
N GLU A 57 -7.77 -9.69 -12.19
CA GLU A 57 -8.69 -10.48 -12.98
C GLU A 57 -9.02 -11.82 -12.30
N GLY A 58 -10.29 -12.22 -12.31
CA GLY A 58 -10.82 -13.40 -11.64
C GLY A 58 -11.06 -13.22 -10.13
N GLN A 59 -10.68 -12.11 -9.54
CA GLN A 59 -10.91 -11.84 -8.11
C GLN A 59 -12.16 -11.01 -7.88
N MET A 60 -12.70 -11.09 -6.67
CA MET A 60 -13.85 -10.32 -6.21
C MET A 60 -13.44 -9.42 -5.05
N SER A 61 -13.79 -8.15 -5.14
CA SER A 61 -13.78 -7.22 -4.00
C SER A 61 -15.16 -7.13 -3.38
N ILE A 62 -15.22 -7.05 -2.06
CA ILE A 62 -16.45 -6.89 -1.28
C ILE A 62 -16.35 -5.61 -0.47
N ILE A 63 -17.23 -4.67 -0.78
CA ILE A 63 -17.33 -3.36 -0.13
C ILE A 63 -18.56 -3.38 0.77
N LYS A 64 -18.34 -3.36 2.07
CA LYS A 64 -19.39 -3.37 3.08
C LYS A 64 -20.01 -1.97 3.26
N PRO A 65 -21.23 -1.86 3.82
CA PRO A 65 -21.76 -0.57 4.24
C PRO A 65 -20.79 0.19 5.12
N ASN A 66 -20.78 1.52 4.98
CA ASN A 66 -19.93 2.45 5.74
C ASN A 66 -18.42 2.24 5.57
N VAL A 67 -17.99 1.57 4.50
CA VAL A 67 -16.59 1.51 4.09
C VAL A 67 -16.37 2.50 2.94
N ALA A 68 -15.63 3.57 3.21
CA ALA A 68 -15.16 4.47 2.17
C ALA A 68 -14.18 3.74 1.27
N HIS A 69 -14.35 3.85 -0.04
CA HIS A 69 -13.53 3.15 -1.01
C HIS A 69 -13.20 3.99 -2.24
N THR A 70 -12.06 3.69 -2.83
CA THR A 70 -11.59 4.26 -4.09
C THR A 70 -10.87 3.20 -4.90
N MET A 71 -11.08 3.22 -6.20
CA MET A 71 -10.45 2.31 -7.16
C MET A 71 -9.51 3.12 -8.06
N VAL A 72 -8.21 2.79 -8.02
CA VAL A 72 -7.19 3.29 -8.95
C VAL A 72 -6.93 2.20 -9.99
N PHE A 73 -7.25 2.47 -11.24
CA PHE A 73 -7.15 1.49 -12.33
C PHE A 73 -5.72 1.42 -12.87
N THR A 74 -5.01 0.33 -12.59
CA THR A 74 -3.62 0.12 -13.02
C THR A 74 -3.51 -0.46 -14.43
N LYS A 75 -4.62 -1.04 -14.92
CA LYS A 75 -4.82 -1.52 -16.30
C LYS A 75 -6.21 -1.13 -16.79
N ASP A 76 -6.45 -1.22 -18.11
CA ASP A 76 -7.81 -1.19 -18.66
C ASP A 76 -8.58 -2.36 -18.04
N THR A 77 -9.68 -2.06 -17.35
CA THR A 77 -10.36 -3.00 -16.45
C THR A 77 -11.84 -3.03 -16.74
N THR A 78 -12.43 -4.24 -16.68
CA THR A 78 -13.87 -4.47 -16.72
C THR A 78 -14.28 -5.33 -15.54
N PHE A 79 -15.38 -4.97 -14.88
CA PHE A 79 -15.91 -5.71 -13.74
C PHE A 79 -17.43 -5.66 -13.67
N LEU A 80 -18.00 -6.70 -13.08
CA LEU A 80 -19.41 -6.76 -12.70
C LEU A 80 -19.54 -6.19 -11.28
N ASN A 81 -20.43 -5.20 -11.14
CA ASN A 81 -20.80 -4.67 -9.83
C ASN A 81 -22.16 -5.26 -9.44
N LEU A 82 -22.18 -6.07 -8.40
CA LEU A 82 -23.36 -6.71 -7.84
C LEU A 82 -23.71 -5.96 -6.55
N VAL A 83 -24.83 -5.27 -6.55
CA VAL A 83 -25.27 -4.43 -5.43
C VAL A 83 -26.39 -5.12 -4.67
N ARG A 84 -26.24 -5.16 -3.36
CA ARG A 84 -27.22 -5.65 -2.40
C ARG A 84 -27.58 -4.54 -1.41
N GLY A 85 -28.83 -4.49 -0.97
CA GLY A 85 -29.35 -3.48 -0.07
C GLY A 85 -30.20 -2.44 -0.76
N GLU A 86 -30.93 -1.65 0.01
CA GLU A 86 -31.85 -0.64 -0.52
C GLU A 86 -31.11 0.46 -1.28
N ARG A 87 -31.76 0.94 -2.31
CA ARG A 87 -31.28 2.02 -3.17
C ARG A 87 -32.35 3.09 -3.23
N ASP A 88 -32.18 4.09 -2.44
CA ASP A 88 -33.04 5.26 -2.46
C ASP A 88 -32.55 6.24 -3.53
N HIS A 89 -33.24 6.23 -4.68
CA HIS A 89 -32.88 7.07 -5.82
C HIS A 89 -33.19 8.55 -5.56
N ASP A 90 -34.16 8.86 -4.71
CA ASP A 90 -34.56 10.22 -4.38
C ASP A 90 -33.58 10.90 -3.43
N ASN A 91 -32.80 10.10 -2.69
CA ASN A 91 -31.75 10.54 -1.74
C ASN A 91 -30.33 10.22 -2.21
N TYR A 92 -30.11 10.16 -3.52
CA TYR A 92 -28.77 9.96 -4.08
C TYR A 92 -27.80 11.06 -3.59
N GLY A 93 -26.66 10.63 -3.00
CA GLY A 93 -25.69 11.54 -2.39
C GLY A 93 -25.94 11.84 -0.91
N ILE A 94 -27.06 11.42 -0.34
CA ILE A 94 -27.40 11.58 1.08
C ILE A 94 -27.43 10.22 1.79
N SER A 95 -28.25 9.29 1.31
CA SER A 95 -28.40 7.94 1.92
C SER A 95 -27.83 6.82 1.07
N HIS A 96 -27.69 7.03 -0.23
CA HIS A 96 -27.28 6.02 -1.20
C HIS A 96 -25.77 6.02 -1.46
N THR A 97 -25.19 7.18 -1.76
CA THR A 97 -23.77 7.35 -2.09
C THR A 97 -23.29 8.68 -1.54
N ILE A 98 -22.45 8.61 -0.52
CA ILE A 98 -21.94 9.80 0.15
C ILE A 98 -20.49 10.01 -0.26
N ARG A 99 -20.19 11.19 -0.83
CA ARG A 99 -18.83 11.54 -1.24
C ARG A 99 -17.88 11.58 -0.06
N HIS A 100 -16.73 10.95 -0.24
CA HIS A 100 -15.64 10.94 0.73
C HIS A 100 -14.32 10.98 -0.04
N TRP A 101 -13.82 12.17 -0.32
CA TRP A 101 -12.60 12.38 -1.07
C TRP A 101 -11.38 12.07 -0.21
N PHE A 102 -10.71 10.94 -0.43
CA PHE A 102 -9.52 10.55 0.31
C PHE A 102 -8.39 10.02 -0.57
N VAL A 103 -8.59 9.97 -1.90
CA VAL A 103 -7.55 9.67 -2.90
C VAL A 103 -7.62 10.73 -3.99
N ASP A 104 -6.55 11.48 -4.17
CA ASP A 104 -6.40 12.48 -5.23
C ASP A 104 -5.50 11.98 -6.38
N GLU A 105 -5.28 12.84 -7.37
CA GLU A 105 -4.43 12.51 -8.51
C GLU A 105 -2.97 12.31 -8.14
N LYS A 106 -2.46 13.04 -7.14
CA LYS A 106 -1.07 12.89 -6.67
C LYS A 106 -0.86 11.52 -6.05
N GLU A 107 -1.82 11.07 -5.24
CA GLU A 107 -1.78 9.74 -4.64
C GLU A 107 -1.91 8.64 -5.69
N ARG A 108 -2.83 8.79 -6.67
CA ARG A 108 -2.90 7.89 -7.82
C ARG A 108 -1.55 7.76 -8.53
N ASP A 109 -0.91 8.88 -8.85
CA ASP A 109 0.37 8.90 -9.58
C ASP A 109 1.49 8.27 -8.76
N MET A 110 1.50 8.49 -7.44
CA MET A 110 2.40 7.83 -6.51
C MET A 110 2.21 6.31 -6.52
N LEU A 111 0.96 5.84 -6.40
CA LEU A 111 0.63 4.42 -6.42
C LEU A 111 0.99 3.79 -7.77
N MET A 112 0.62 4.42 -8.88
CA MET A 112 0.94 3.95 -10.23
C MET A 112 2.44 3.81 -10.48
N LYS A 113 3.24 4.68 -9.90
CA LYS A 113 4.71 4.73 -10.08
C LYS A 113 5.45 3.77 -9.17
N PHE A 114 5.07 3.68 -7.91
CA PHE A 114 5.90 3.06 -6.88
C PHE A 114 5.35 1.74 -6.32
N TYR A 115 4.07 1.42 -6.55
CA TYR A 115 3.50 0.17 -6.06
C TYR A 115 4.11 -1.04 -6.80
N LYS A 116 4.43 -2.11 -6.05
CA LYS A 116 5.06 -3.32 -6.57
C LYS A 116 4.06 -4.48 -6.55
N PHE A 117 3.64 -4.87 -7.74
CA PHE A 117 2.64 -5.93 -7.95
C PHE A 117 3.26 -7.31 -7.95
N ASP A 118 4.56 -7.40 -8.28
CA ASP A 118 5.29 -8.64 -8.42
C ASP A 118 6.42 -8.73 -7.37
N CYS A 119 6.81 -9.94 -7.03
CA CYS A 119 7.97 -10.18 -6.18
C CYS A 119 9.24 -9.67 -6.86
N ARG A 120 9.98 -8.79 -6.19
CA ARG A 120 11.21 -8.19 -6.73
C ARG A 120 12.38 -9.17 -6.83
N SER A 121 12.29 -10.31 -6.12
CA SER A 121 13.33 -11.35 -6.16
C SER A 121 13.10 -12.40 -7.25
N CYS A 122 11.86 -12.90 -7.40
CA CYS A 122 11.58 -14.01 -8.31
C CYS A 122 10.52 -13.71 -9.38
N GLY A 123 9.91 -12.53 -9.37
CA GLY A 123 8.87 -12.15 -10.35
C GLY A 123 7.49 -12.77 -10.12
N SER A 124 7.30 -13.57 -9.05
CA SER A 124 5.99 -14.15 -8.74
C SER A 124 4.95 -13.08 -8.51
N LYS A 125 3.74 -13.29 -9.05
CA LYS A 125 2.58 -12.41 -8.86
C LYS A 125 1.75 -12.76 -7.62
N ASP A 126 2.04 -13.87 -6.97
CA ASP A 126 1.34 -14.31 -5.77
C ASP A 126 2.02 -13.71 -4.53
N LEU A 127 1.71 -12.46 -4.26
CA LEU A 127 2.14 -11.78 -3.04
C LEU A 127 1.02 -11.80 -2.01
N LYS A 128 1.34 -12.20 -0.78
CA LYS A 128 0.42 -12.21 0.37
C LYS A 128 0.76 -11.07 1.31
N ARG A 129 -0.19 -10.17 1.58
CA ARG A 129 0.01 -9.12 2.57
C ARG A 129 0.08 -9.73 3.97
N VAL A 130 1.15 -9.44 4.68
CA VAL A 130 1.40 -9.90 6.06
C VAL A 130 0.89 -8.88 7.06
N VAL A 131 1.21 -7.58 6.85
CA VAL A 131 0.82 -6.50 7.74
C VAL A 131 0.68 -5.21 6.94
N SER A 132 -0.26 -4.36 7.35
CA SER A 132 -0.38 -2.98 6.90
C SER A 132 -0.41 -2.05 8.10
N LEU A 133 0.44 -1.03 8.09
CA LEU A 133 0.46 0.05 9.06
C LEU A 133 -0.23 1.32 8.52
N GLY A 134 -1.00 1.17 7.43
CA GLY A 134 -1.65 2.27 6.77
C GLY A 134 -0.67 3.17 6.02
N TYR A 135 -1.01 4.45 5.90
CA TYR A 135 -0.18 5.44 5.23
C TYR A 135 0.73 6.14 6.23
N GLN A 136 2.03 6.13 5.96
CA GLN A 136 3.06 6.67 6.83
C GLN A 136 3.97 7.65 6.06
N PRO A 137 4.53 8.67 6.73
CA PRO A 137 5.59 9.48 6.14
C PRO A 137 6.87 8.65 5.97
N LEU A 138 7.80 9.13 5.14
CA LEU A 138 9.12 8.52 5.06
C LEU A 138 9.86 8.68 6.39
N ALA A 139 10.56 7.62 6.80
CA ALA A 139 11.38 7.63 8.03
C ALA A 139 12.44 8.75 7.96
N ASN A 140 12.66 9.42 9.08
CA ASN A 140 13.60 10.55 9.22
C ASN A 140 13.32 11.77 8.31
N ASN A 141 12.17 11.85 7.67
CA ASN A 141 11.71 13.05 6.98
C ASN A 141 11.14 14.05 8.00
N LEU A 142 12.01 14.69 8.75
CA LEU A 142 11.62 15.62 9.81
C LEU A 142 11.05 16.90 9.23
N LEU A 143 9.92 17.35 9.76
CA LEU A 143 9.27 18.58 9.34
C LEU A 143 9.95 19.79 9.97
N SER A 144 10.18 20.84 9.17
CA SER A 144 10.76 22.10 9.64
C SER A 144 9.74 22.97 10.39
N LYS A 145 8.45 22.80 10.10
CA LYS A 145 7.35 23.60 10.66
C LYS A 145 6.20 22.69 11.09
N LYS A 146 5.53 23.04 12.19
CA LYS A 146 4.43 22.29 12.80
C LYS A 146 3.27 21.96 11.81
N ASN A 147 2.99 22.84 10.87
CA ASN A 147 1.87 22.71 9.91
C ASN A 147 2.34 22.33 8.50
N GLU A 148 3.58 21.89 8.34
CA GLU A 148 4.09 21.45 7.06
C GLU A 148 3.42 20.13 6.66
N LYS A 149 2.94 20.06 5.40
CA LYS A 149 2.37 18.82 4.86
C LYS A 149 3.48 17.93 4.33
N THR A 150 3.44 16.67 4.72
CA THR A 150 4.34 15.64 4.19
C THR A 150 3.58 14.66 3.31
N GLU A 151 4.30 14.05 2.37
CA GLU A 151 3.74 12.96 1.59
C GLU A 151 3.66 11.68 2.43
N LEU A 152 2.57 10.96 2.26
CA LEU A 152 2.32 9.69 2.93
C LEU A 152 2.35 8.56 1.90
N TYR A 153 2.90 7.42 2.29
CA TYR A 153 3.03 6.21 1.48
C TYR A 153 2.44 5.01 2.21
N PRO A 154 1.81 4.05 1.51
CA PRO A 154 1.42 2.79 2.12
C PRO A 154 2.63 2.10 2.75
N LEU A 155 2.57 1.78 4.02
CA LEU A 155 3.58 0.99 4.72
C LEU A 155 3.02 -0.41 4.97
N GLU A 156 3.24 -1.28 4.02
CA GLU A 156 2.73 -2.65 4.00
C GLU A 156 3.84 -3.63 3.68
N LEU A 157 3.84 -4.76 4.38
CA LEU A 157 4.75 -5.87 4.12
C LEU A 157 4.02 -6.97 3.38
N ASN A 158 4.58 -7.38 2.25
CA ASN A 158 4.12 -8.51 1.46
C ASN A 158 5.13 -9.66 1.52
N TYR A 159 4.62 -10.88 1.64
CA TYR A 159 5.38 -12.13 1.60
C TYR A 159 5.15 -12.82 0.26
N CYS A 160 6.21 -13.37 -0.31
CA CYS A 160 6.17 -14.19 -1.52
C CYS A 160 6.27 -15.66 -1.16
N PRO A 161 5.20 -16.47 -1.37
CA PRO A 161 5.26 -17.92 -1.08
C PRO A 161 6.24 -18.69 -1.98
N ALA A 162 6.54 -18.18 -3.17
CA ALA A 162 7.38 -18.87 -4.14
C ALA A 162 8.89 -18.84 -3.78
N CYS A 163 9.37 -17.76 -3.18
CA CYS A 163 10.80 -17.61 -2.83
C CYS A 163 11.03 -17.15 -1.40
N HIS A 164 9.99 -17.08 -0.58
CA HIS A 164 10.03 -16.67 0.84
C HIS A 164 10.56 -15.23 1.08
N ASN A 165 10.64 -14.40 0.04
CA ASN A 165 11.04 -13.00 0.19
C ASN A 165 9.92 -12.19 0.84
N CYS A 166 10.30 -11.29 1.74
CA CYS A 166 9.42 -10.24 2.27
C CYS A 166 9.80 -8.90 1.67
N GLN A 167 8.82 -8.15 1.19
CA GLN A 167 9.04 -6.84 0.56
C GLN A 167 7.96 -5.83 0.91
N LEU A 168 8.30 -4.55 0.88
CA LEU A 168 7.30 -3.48 0.99
C LEU A 168 6.45 -3.42 -0.29
N SER A 169 5.16 -3.08 -0.15
CA SER A 169 4.24 -2.89 -1.27
C SER A 169 4.62 -1.68 -2.13
N VAL A 170 5.24 -0.67 -1.54
CA VAL A 170 5.70 0.54 -2.22
C VAL A 170 7.22 0.65 -2.14
N ALA A 171 7.89 0.86 -3.28
CA ALA A 171 9.32 1.13 -3.35
C ALA A 171 9.55 2.57 -3.80
N VAL A 172 9.71 3.47 -2.85
CA VAL A 172 9.98 4.90 -3.11
C VAL A 172 11.34 5.09 -3.75
N ASP A 173 11.48 6.12 -4.58
CA ASP A 173 12.75 6.49 -5.22
C ASP A 173 13.85 6.71 -4.16
N PRO A 174 14.99 6.00 -4.24
CA PRO A 174 16.10 6.17 -3.30
C PRO A 174 16.60 7.61 -3.19
N LYS A 175 16.59 8.37 -4.30
CA LYS A 175 16.98 9.80 -4.27
C LYS A 175 16.05 10.58 -3.33
N LYS A 176 14.75 10.29 -3.35
CA LYS A 176 13.78 10.96 -2.48
C LYS A 176 13.97 10.59 -1.01
N MET A 177 14.37 9.35 -0.73
CA MET A 177 14.58 8.86 0.63
C MET A 177 15.92 9.31 1.22
N PHE A 178 16.99 9.37 0.43
CA PHE A 178 18.36 9.42 0.94
C PHE A 178 19.14 10.69 0.58
N SER A 179 18.64 11.57 -0.33
CA SER A 179 19.37 12.80 -0.70
C SER A 179 19.59 13.77 0.47
N ASN A 180 18.68 13.78 1.45
CA ASN A 180 18.73 14.61 2.65
C ASN A 180 18.48 13.77 3.92
N TYR A 181 19.12 12.61 4.01
CA TYR A 181 18.90 11.69 5.12
C TYR A 181 19.70 12.14 6.34
N LEU A 182 19.00 12.61 7.38
CA LEU A 182 19.63 13.22 8.56
C LEU A 182 20.10 12.20 9.61
N TYR A 183 19.82 10.93 9.42
CA TYR A 183 20.19 9.90 10.39
C TYR A 183 21.63 9.43 10.19
N THR A 184 22.40 9.42 11.28
CA THR A 184 23.74 8.84 11.32
C THR A 184 23.81 7.81 12.44
N SER A 185 24.05 6.54 12.11
CA SER A 185 24.08 5.43 13.07
C SER A 185 25.17 5.57 14.14
N SER A 186 26.24 6.32 13.86
CA SER A 186 27.34 6.59 14.80
C SER A 186 27.03 7.56 15.94
N THR A 187 25.88 8.24 15.92
CA THR A 187 25.51 9.22 16.97
C THR A 187 25.16 8.56 18.31
N SER A 188 24.60 7.36 18.30
CA SER A 188 24.23 6.63 19.52
C SER A 188 25.40 5.81 20.06
N LYS A 189 25.70 5.98 21.37
CA LYS A 189 26.71 5.16 22.04
C LYS A 189 26.40 3.68 22.00
N SER A 190 25.15 3.30 22.23
CA SER A 190 24.70 1.90 22.18
C SER A 190 24.92 1.25 20.81
N PHE A 191 24.69 1.99 19.71
CA PHE A 191 24.98 1.50 18.37
C PHE A 191 26.47 1.31 18.12
N ARG A 192 27.30 2.28 18.54
CA ARG A 192 28.76 2.12 18.42
C ARG A 192 29.26 0.89 19.18
N ASP A 193 28.82 0.72 20.43
CA ASP A 193 29.19 -0.44 21.26
C ASP A 193 28.71 -1.76 20.63
N HIS A 194 27.50 -1.76 20.05
CA HIS A 194 26.96 -2.90 19.30
C HIS A 194 27.83 -3.26 18.10
N PHE A 195 28.18 -2.28 17.24
CA PHE A 195 29.01 -2.55 16.05
C PHE A 195 30.41 -3.05 16.40
N VAL A 196 31.02 -2.49 17.46
CA VAL A 196 32.31 -2.98 17.96
C VAL A 196 32.19 -4.44 18.46
N SER A 197 31.13 -4.76 19.18
CA SER A 197 30.87 -6.11 19.67
C SER A 197 30.60 -7.08 18.52
N ALA A 198 29.76 -6.71 17.58
CA ALA A 198 29.40 -7.51 16.41
C ALA A 198 30.62 -7.77 15.53
N SER A 199 31.46 -6.76 15.27
CA SER A 199 32.67 -6.94 14.47
C SER A 199 33.65 -7.91 15.10
N LYS A 200 33.89 -7.82 16.41
CA LYS A 200 34.74 -8.77 17.16
C LYS A 200 34.18 -10.20 17.07
N LYS A 201 32.86 -10.34 17.22
CA LYS A 201 32.17 -11.63 17.09
C LYS A 201 32.39 -12.22 15.71
N TYR A 202 32.15 -11.47 14.64
CA TYR A 202 32.28 -11.95 13.26
C TYR A 202 33.74 -12.30 12.90
N VAL A 203 34.71 -11.48 13.32
CA VAL A 203 36.14 -11.78 13.13
C VAL A 203 36.48 -13.15 13.72
N LYS A 204 35.99 -13.45 14.93
CA LYS A 204 36.23 -14.71 15.61
C LYS A 204 35.46 -15.88 14.95
N GLU A 205 34.17 -15.70 14.70
CA GLU A 205 33.26 -16.74 14.17
C GLU A 205 33.67 -17.19 12.78
N PHE A 206 33.97 -16.26 11.88
CA PHE A 206 34.39 -16.53 10.51
C PHE A 206 35.91 -16.67 10.35
N LYS A 207 36.67 -16.62 11.44
CA LYS A 207 38.16 -16.73 11.45
C LYS A 207 38.79 -15.74 10.45
N LEU A 208 38.28 -14.51 10.43
CA LEU A 208 38.74 -13.49 9.50
C LEU A 208 40.18 -13.09 9.79
N SER A 209 40.94 -12.88 8.73
CA SER A 209 42.37 -12.51 8.79
C SER A 209 42.62 -11.31 7.89
N GLN A 210 43.36 -10.33 8.39
CA GLN A 210 43.70 -9.10 7.64
C GLN A 210 44.41 -9.37 6.30
N LYS A 211 45.13 -10.48 6.20
CA LYS A 211 45.89 -10.85 4.98
C LYS A 211 45.13 -11.74 3.99
N LYS A 212 44.04 -12.40 4.42
CA LYS A 212 43.38 -13.47 3.64
C LYS A 212 41.88 -13.27 3.48
N SER A 213 41.28 -12.29 4.16
CA SER A 213 39.84 -12.09 4.13
C SER A 213 39.48 -10.77 3.46
N TYR A 214 38.43 -10.80 2.66
CA TYR A 214 37.79 -9.60 2.10
C TYR A 214 36.43 -9.45 2.77
N ILE A 215 36.10 -8.24 3.16
CA ILE A 215 34.79 -7.86 3.69
C ILE A 215 34.18 -6.86 2.72
N ILE A 216 32.97 -7.12 2.30
CA ILE A 216 32.21 -6.21 1.44
C ILE A 216 31.02 -5.71 2.25
N ASP A 217 30.89 -4.40 2.38
CA ASP A 217 29.73 -3.74 2.94
C ASP A 217 28.90 -3.15 1.80
N ILE A 218 27.61 -3.49 1.76
CA ILE A 218 26.69 -3.07 0.69
C ILE A 218 25.58 -2.25 1.31
N GLY A 219 25.59 -0.92 1.06
CA GLY A 219 24.50 -0.02 1.43
C GLY A 219 24.58 0.56 2.85
N SER A 220 25.78 0.66 3.41
CA SER A 220 26.02 1.39 4.66
C SER A 220 26.03 2.91 4.46
#